data_509bad8755db4e92e16d782cf5dba778
#
_entry.id   509bad8755db4e92e16d782cf5dba778
#
_cell.length_a   1.000
_cell.length_b   1.000
_cell.length_c   1.000
_cell.angle_alpha   90.00
_cell.angle_beta   90.00
_cell.angle_gamma   90.00
#
_symmetry.space_group_name_H-M   'P 1'
#
loop_
_entity.id
_entity.type
_entity.pdbx_description
1 polymer ?
#
loop_
_entity_poly.entity_id
_entity_poly.type
_entity_poly.pdbx_seq_one_letter_code
_entity_poly.pdbx_strand_id
1 'polypeptide(L)'
;MTVHYVLTEDAIPEGGRAVVEIDGREIGIYRVNGEYHAILNYCPHQGAPICAGPVSGTMLPSEVYSYEYGREGEVVRCPWHGWEFDLRTGESLFSERIRVKKYKVEVHEGKIGIVMRR
;
A
#
# COMPACT_ATOMS: atom_id res chain seq x y z
N MET A 1 -9.04 1.46 20.31
CA MET A 1 -8.12 1.92 19.28
C MET A 1 -6.83 2.45 19.88
N THR A 2 -5.71 2.08 19.31
CA THR A 2 -4.41 2.62 19.70
C THR A 2 -3.69 3.13 18.47
N VAL A 3 -2.85 4.14 18.67
CA VAL A 3 -2.01 4.67 17.59
C VAL A 3 -0.56 4.35 17.94
N HIS A 4 0.11 3.67 17.01
CA HIS A 4 1.52 3.31 17.17
C HIS A 4 2.35 4.20 16.27
N TYR A 5 3.16 5.08 16.86
CA TYR A 5 4.07 5.93 16.11
C TYR A 5 5.36 5.17 15.87
N VAL A 6 5.61 4.82 14.61
CA VAL A 6 6.68 3.87 14.24
C VAL A 6 7.83 4.48 13.46
N LEU A 7 7.60 5.58 12.76
CA LEU A 7 8.60 6.22 11.91
C LEU A 7 8.43 7.74 11.94
N THR A 8 9.50 8.44 11.55
CA THR A 8 9.41 9.88 11.27
C THR A 8 9.03 10.08 9.80
N GLU A 9 8.47 11.24 9.46
CA GLU A 9 8.03 11.53 8.09
C GLU A 9 9.17 11.45 7.07
N ASP A 10 10.39 11.81 7.47
CA ASP A 10 11.54 11.79 6.57
C ASP A 10 12.13 10.40 6.36
N ALA A 11 11.63 9.37 7.07
CA ALA A 11 12.08 8.00 6.89
C ALA A 11 11.63 7.38 5.57
N ILE A 12 10.54 7.90 4.98
CA ILE A 12 9.99 7.37 3.73
C ILE A 12 9.96 8.49 2.68
N PRO A 13 10.81 8.42 1.65
CA PRO A 13 10.77 9.40 0.56
C PRO A 13 9.52 9.20 -0.31
N GLU A 14 9.19 10.21 -1.10
CA GLU A 14 8.09 10.12 -2.06
C GLU A 14 8.31 8.91 -2.98
N GLY A 15 7.29 8.07 -3.12
CA GLY A 15 7.38 6.83 -3.89
C GLY A 15 8.07 5.70 -3.15
N GLY A 16 8.51 5.92 -1.91
CA GLY A 16 9.17 4.90 -1.10
C GLY A 16 8.21 4.13 -0.20
N ARG A 17 8.76 3.19 0.53
CA ARG A 17 8.02 2.36 1.49
C ARG A 17 8.92 1.89 2.63
N ALA A 18 8.27 1.49 3.72
CA ALA A 18 8.94 0.85 4.84
C ALA A 18 8.01 -0.23 5.40
N VAL A 19 8.59 -1.31 5.91
CA VAL A 19 7.82 -2.36 6.56
C VAL A 19 8.14 -2.32 8.04
N VAL A 20 7.10 -2.28 8.87
CA VAL A 20 7.23 -2.26 10.33
C VAL A 20 6.42 -3.40 10.92
N GLU A 21 6.78 -3.83 12.13
CA GLU A 21 6.03 -4.86 12.85
C GLU A 21 5.30 -4.21 14.03
N ILE A 22 3.99 -4.46 14.11
CA ILE A 22 3.15 -3.98 15.21
C ILE A 22 2.30 -5.15 15.69
N ASP A 23 2.43 -5.51 16.95
CA ASP A 23 1.67 -6.61 17.56
C ASP A 23 1.74 -7.91 16.76
N GLY A 24 2.93 -8.25 16.28
CA GLY A 24 3.17 -9.47 15.51
C GLY A 24 2.72 -9.43 14.05
N ARG A 25 2.29 -8.26 13.57
CA ARG A 25 1.85 -8.09 12.19
C ARG A 25 2.84 -7.20 11.45
N GLU A 26 3.22 -7.62 10.25
CA GLU A 26 4.05 -6.80 9.38
C GLU A 26 3.15 -5.87 8.55
N ILE A 27 3.43 -4.58 8.63
CA ILE A 27 2.65 -3.54 7.96
C ILE A 27 3.58 -2.72 7.10
N GLY A 28 3.23 -2.60 5.81
CA GLY A 28 3.97 -1.76 4.88
C GLY A 28 3.37 -0.37 4.82
N ILE A 29 4.20 0.64 4.94
CA ILE A 29 3.79 2.03 4.85
C ILE A 29 4.38 2.60 3.57
N TYR A 30 3.52 3.15 2.71
CA TYR A 30 3.89 3.70 1.41
C TYR A 30 3.60 5.19 1.37
N ARG A 31 4.49 5.93 0.75
CA ARG A 31 4.25 7.36 0.50
C ARG A 31 3.92 7.57 -0.96
N VAL A 32 2.70 8.03 -1.23
CA VAL A 32 2.17 8.23 -2.58
C VAL A 32 1.59 9.63 -2.68
N ASN A 33 2.14 10.47 -3.54
CA ASN A 33 1.67 11.84 -3.73
C ASN A 33 1.54 12.63 -2.43
N GLY A 34 2.53 12.49 -1.54
CA GLY A 34 2.56 13.18 -0.26
C GLY A 34 1.68 12.55 0.82
N GLU A 35 0.91 11.53 0.50
CA GLU A 35 0.05 10.82 1.44
C GLU A 35 0.67 9.49 1.85
N TYR A 36 0.35 9.04 3.06
CA TYR A 36 0.83 7.76 3.58
C TYR A 36 -0.29 6.73 3.57
N HIS A 37 0.02 5.54 3.07
CA HIS A 37 -0.92 4.42 3.04
C HIS A 37 -0.28 3.21 3.68
N ALA A 38 -1.01 2.56 4.57
CA ALA A 38 -0.51 1.40 5.30
C ALA A 38 -1.35 0.18 4.96
N ILE A 39 -0.69 -0.92 4.60
CA ILE A 39 -1.35 -2.19 4.28
C ILE A 39 -0.68 -3.32 5.04
N LEU A 40 -1.45 -4.37 5.33
CA LEU A 40 -0.90 -5.60 5.90
C LEU A 40 -0.01 -6.28 4.86
N ASN A 41 1.17 -6.73 5.27
CA ASN A 41 2.11 -7.43 4.38
C ASN A 41 1.68 -8.88 4.15
N TYR A 42 0.49 -9.05 3.60
CA TYR A 42 -0.12 -10.35 3.39
C TYR A 42 -1.09 -10.28 2.22
N CYS A 43 -0.76 -10.97 1.13
CA CYS A 43 -1.63 -11.01 -0.03
C CYS A 43 -2.85 -11.90 0.28
N PRO A 44 -4.07 -11.40 0.09
CA PRO A 44 -5.28 -12.18 0.41
C PRO A 44 -5.45 -13.43 -0.43
N HIS A 45 -4.72 -13.55 -1.55
CA HIS A 45 -4.79 -14.71 -2.42
C HIS A 45 -4.08 -15.92 -1.80
N GLN A 46 -2.79 -15.79 -1.47
CA GLN A 46 -2.00 -16.92 -0.95
C GLN A 46 -1.05 -16.54 0.18
N GLY A 47 -1.22 -15.39 0.79
CA GLY A 47 -0.38 -14.98 1.90
C GLY A 47 1.02 -14.52 1.54
N ALA A 48 1.27 -14.18 0.27
CA ALA A 48 2.57 -13.67 -0.14
C ALA A 48 2.91 -12.35 0.57
N PRO A 49 4.20 -12.05 0.77
CA PRO A 49 4.62 -10.77 1.34
C PRO A 49 4.46 -9.66 0.31
N ILE A 50 3.25 -9.12 0.22
CA ILE A 50 2.87 -8.16 -0.83
C ILE A 50 3.75 -6.91 -0.81
N CYS A 51 4.25 -6.51 0.36
CA CYS A 51 5.11 -5.34 0.48
C CYS A 51 6.51 -5.55 -0.10
N ALA A 52 6.86 -6.77 -0.50
CA ALA A 52 8.08 -7.06 -1.25
C ALA A 52 7.85 -6.91 -2.77
N GLY A 53 6.61 -6.76 -3.20
CA GLY A 53 6.28 -6.59 -4.61
C GLY A 53 6.54 -5.19 -5.13
N PRO A 54 6.63 -5.03 -6.44
CA PRO A 54 6.89 -3.73 -7.05
C PRO A 54 5.70 -2.78 -6.91
N VAL A 55 5.99 -1.50 -6.79
CA VAL A 55 5.00 -0.43 -6.84
C VAL A 55 5.07 0.17 -8.23
N SER A 56 3.93 0.28 -8.90
CA SER A 56 3.86 0.76 -10.27
C SER A 56 2.51 1.43 -10.54
N GLY A 57 2.25 1.72 -11.78
CA GLY A 57 0.93 2.09 -12.24
C GLY A 57 0.27 0.92 -12.95
N THR A 58 -0.79 1.21 -13.67
CA THR A 58 -1.51 0.23 -14.47
C THR A 58 -1.92 0.85 -15.80
N MET A 59 -2.20 -0.01 -16.77
CA MET A 59 -2.71 0.46 -18.05
C MET A 59 -4.13 0.98 -17.88
N LEU A 60 -4.35 2.21 -18.30
CA LEU A 60 -5.66 2.84 -18.24
C LEU A 60 -6.45 2.52 -19.51
N PRO A 61 -7.79 2.49 -19.43
CA PRO A 61 -8.63 2.38 -20.63
C PRO A 61 -8.31 3.52 -21.58
N SER A 62 -8.10 3.21 -22.85
CA SER A 62 -7.77 4.20 -23.86
C SER A 62 -8.40 3.82 -25.19
N GLU A 63 -8.27 4.73 -26.19
CA GLU A 63 -8.79 4.47 -27.52
C GLU A 63 -7.99 3.39 -28.24
N VAL A 64 -8.57 2.80 -29.27
CA VAL A 64 -7.92 1.81 -30.11
C VAL A 64 -6.60 2.40 -30.67
N TYR A 65 -5.54 1.64 -30.60
CA TYR A 65 -4.19 2.04 -31.00
C TYR A 65 -3.50 3.06 -30.11
N SER A 66 -4.12 3.41 -28.98
CA SER A 66 -3.53 4.29 -27.98
C SER A 66 -3.40 3.54 -26.66
N TYR A 67 -2.25 3.68 -26.00
CA TYR A 67 -2.02 3.04 -24.70
C TYR A 67 -1.63 4.10 -23.70
N GLU A 68 -2.34 4.13 -22.57
CA GLU A 68 -2.02 5.04 -21.50
C GLU A 68 -1.61 4.23 -20.27
N TYR A 69 -0.50 4.62 -19.68
CA TYR A 69 -0.03 4.05 -18.41
C TYR A 69 -0.20 5.11 -17.33
N GLY A 70 -0.95 4.80 -16.31
CA GLY A 70 -1.26 5.76 -15.26
C GLY A 70 -1.22 5.17 -13.87
N ARG A 71 -1.60 5.99 -12.89
CA ARG A 71 -1.62 5.61 -11.48
C ARG A 71 -0.25 5.15 -10.98
N GLU A 72 0.82 5.69 -11.54
CA GLU A 72 2.17 5.34 -11.16
C GLU A 72 2.39 5.64 -9.68
N GLY A 73 2.99 4.68 -8.97
CA GLY A 73 3.20 4.79 -7.54
C GLY A 73 1.98 4.46 -6.69
N GLU A 74 0.81 4.20 -7.30
CA GLU A 74 -0.44 3.94 -6.59
C GLU A 74 -0.83 2.47 -6.53
N VAL A 75 -0.11 1.61 -7.25
CA VAL A 75 -0.46 0.20 -7.39
C VAL A 75 0.69 -0.66 -6.88
N VAL A 76 0.40 -1.59 -5.96
CA VAL A 76 1.36 -2.59 -5.52
C VAL A 76 1.00 -3.93 -6.16
N ARG A 77 2.01 -4.67 -6.61
CA ARG A 77 1.82 -5.97 -7.24
C ARG A 77 2.32 -7.09 -6.33
N CYS A 78 1.47 -8.11 -6.14
CA CYS A 78 1.86 -9.29 -5.38
C CYS A 78 3.03 -10.00 -6.10
N PRO A 79 4.14 -10.30 -5.40
CA PRO A 79 5.32 -10.89 -6.06
C PRO A 79 5.12 -12.32 -6.56
N TRP A 80 4.11 -13.05 -6.05
CA TRP A 80 3.91 -14.44 -6.44
C TRP A 80 3.10 -14.60 -7.73
N HIS A 81 2.02 -13.81 -7.88
CA HIS A 81 1.09 -14.00 -8.99
C HIS A 81 0.77 -12.71 -9.77
N GLY A 82 1.40 -11.61 -9.42
CA GLY A 82 1.21 -10.36 -10.13
C GLY A 82 -0.15 -9.71 -9.92
N TRP A 83 -0.89 -10.09 -8.88
CA TRP A 83 -2.16 -9.43 -8.55
C TRP A 83 -1.89 -7.99 -8.15
N GLU A 84 -2.65 -7.07 -8.71
CA GLU A 84 -2.47 -5.64 -8.47
C GLU A 84 -3.50 -5.11 -7.48
N PHE A 85 -3.04 -4.30 -6.54
CA PHE A 85 -3.88 -3.68 -5.51
C PHE A 85 -3.65 -2.19 -5.47
N ASP A 86 -4.74 -1.45 -5.31
CA ASP A 86 -4.68 0.00 -5.14
C ASP A 86 -4.24 0.33 -3.72
N LEU A 87 -3.12 1.00 -3.58
CA LEU A 87 -2.61 1.40 -2.26
C LEU A 87 -3.53 2.37 -1.54
N ARG A 88 -4.31 3.13 -2.29
CA ARG A 88 -5.20 4.14 -1.70
C ARG A 88 -6.44 3.52 -1.07
N THR A 89 -6.95 2.45 -1.62
CA THR A 89 -8.19 1.82 -1.18
C THR A 89 -8.00 0.42 -0.62
N GLY A 90 -6.92 -0.27 -0.98
CA GLY A 90 -6.68 -1.66 -0.65
C GLY A 90 -7.38 -2.64 -1.58
N GLU A 91 -8.18 -2.15 -2.52
CA GLU A 91 -8.93 -3.02 -3.44
C GLU A 91 -8.05 -3.58 -4.54
N SER A 92 -8.32 -4.83 -4.96
CA SER A 92 -7.68 -5.37 -6.14
C SER A 92 -8.23 -4.67 -7.38
N LEU A 93 -7.41 -4.58 -8.44
CA LEU A 93 -7.84 -3.92 -9.67
C LEU A 93 -8.77 -4.77 -10.53
N PHE A 94 -8.94 -6.04 -10.18
CA PHE A 94 -9.79 -6.94 -10.95
C PHE A 94 -11.07 -7.38 -10.21
N SER A 95 -11.18 -7.15 -8.91
CA SER A 95 -12.35 -7.54 -8.13
C SER A 95 -12.52 -6.66 -6.90
N GLU A 96 -13.70 -6.09 -6.74
CA GLU A 96 -14.04 -5.30 -5.54
C GLU A 96 -14.14 -6.14 -4.28
N ARG A 97 -14.29 -7.45 -4.44
CA ARG A 97 -14.44 -8.39 -3.32
C ARG A 97 -13.12 -8.77 -2.69
N ILE A 98 -12.02 -8.59 -3.42
CA ILE A 98 -10.69 -8.97 -2.95
C ILE A 98 -9.93 -7.73 -2.57
N ARG A 99 -9.51 -7.66 -1.31
CA ARG A 99 -8.81 -6.50 -0.75
C ARG A 99 -7.65 -6.94 0.10
N VAL A 100 -6.58 -6.16 0.08
CA VAL A 100 -5.57 -6.23 1.12
C VAL A 100 -6.05 -5.40 2.30
N LYS A 101 -5.74 -5.84 3.52
CA LYS A 101 -6.14 -5.10 4.71
C LYS A 101 -5.41 -3.78 4.79
N LYS A 102 -6.15 -2.70 4.93
CA LYS A 102 -5.62 -1.36 5.02
C LYS A 102 -5.77 -0.80 6.43
N TYR A 103 -4.79 0.01 6.86
CA TYR A 103 -4.81 0.66 8.17
C TYR A 103 -4.85 2.17 7.98
N LYS A 104 -5.52 2.84 8.90
CA LYS A 104 -5.53 4.30 8.92
C LYS A 104 -4.18 4.81 9.41
N VAL A 105 -3.68 5.85 8.76
CA VAL A 105 -2.41 6.48 9.10
C VAL A 105 -2.70 7.87 9.64
N GLU A 106 -2.03 8.23 10.73
CA GLU A 106 -2.08 9.58 11.28
C GLU A 106 -0.65 10.12 11.34
N VAL A 107 -0.50 11.41 11.06
CA VAL A 107 0.79 12.08 11.21
C VAL A 107 0.64 13.14 12.29
N HIS A 108 1.52 13.07 13.29
CA HIS A 108 1.51 14.01 14.40
C HIS A 108 2.94 14.37 14.79
N GLU A 109 3.22 15.68 14.81
CA GLU A 109 4.54 16.20 15.17
C GLU A 109 5.69 15.55 14.39
N GLY A 110 5.49 15.36 13.08
CA GLY A 110 6.50 14.77 12.22
C GLY A 110 6.66 13.25 12.34
N LYS A 111 5.76 12.59 13.05
CA LYS A 111 5.79 11.14 13.24
C LYS A 111 4.61 10.47 12.56
N ILE A 112 4.87 9.32 11.94
CA ILE A 112 3.86 8.51 11.27
C ILE A 112 3.31 7.50 12.27
N GLY A 113 2.00 7.55 12.50
CA GLY A 113 1.30 6.65 13.40
C GLY A 113 0.34 5.75 12.65
N ILE A 114 0.25 4.50 13.05
CA ILE A 114 -0.66 3.51 12.51
C ILE A 114 -1.76 3.25 13.53
N VAL A 115 -3.01 3.41 13.10
CA VAL A 115 -4.17 3.18 13.97
C VAL A 115 -4.51 1.71 13.96
N MET A 116 -4.40 1.09 15.13
CA MET A 116 -4.70 -0.33 15.30
C MET A 116 -6.01 -0.50 16.07
N ARG A 117 -6.85 -1.39 15.59
CA ARG A 117 -8.07 -1.79 16.31
C ARG A 117 -7.81 -3.11 17.01
N ARG A 118 -8.44 -3.24 18.15
CA ARG A 118 -8.45 -4.50 18.86
C ARG A 118 -9.68 -5.31 18.46
#